data_078636774267731a4ae15ed1e5964cd4
#
_entry.id   078636774267731a4ae15ed1e5964cd4
#
_cell.length_a   1.000
_cell.length_b   1.000
_cell.length_c   1.000
_cell.angle_alpha   90.00
_cell.angle_beta   90.00
_cell.angle_gamma   90.00
#
_symmetry.space_group_name_H-M   'P 1'
#
loop_
_entity.id
_entity.type
_entity.pdbx_description
1 polymer ?
#
loop_
_entity_poly.entity_id
_entity_poly.type
_entity_poly.pdbx_seq_one_letter_code
_entity_poly.pdbx_strand_id
1 'polypeptide(L)'
;MPIVQISRIQHRRGKKTDLPQLAAGELGWSVDDQRLYIGNGTVSDGAPAVGNTEIMTAGSTTITTALSHTYKGYLGDSTTIVTGATGDLTRTLQKRLDDYVSVKDFGAVGDDSTADVVAIQRAIDELYSDTDQDDTRARRTLFFPAGTYKINASLTIPPYAHLVGEGPDKTIIKNSASAPALVTEDDDGNVYGNIGDSDATTPTQIQISNMTIRTTVAYGGLSIDNATKVFVNNVKFQGTFVSGGTDSSNSKGVSVRSTTALPCAYIVFDQCQFTGFARLVDISYDVTNVRFTNCDFSTAYYGALLGAEMDGSTNGLTKGPRDIQFSGSSWSTIGQQAIWVKPAAGADAGTGARNVISYGNWYAETVANGFDGVNSFIEVPVIQFDNDECTSTLDFFERTSQRDTDFGDSTDPSNTPPEVQGIGLHKKAVKQITLADDTSSATDTGIYLPGFTDKGVRITYKMNRGAKYRTGVFTISSAGELCTFNDDFEETSDVGTTLSAITSDGDSTAGNDTIRVKFITTSDSSTAVTMEYQIEILV
;
A
#
# COMPACT_ATOMS: atom_id res chain seq x y z
N MET A 1 50.96 37.58 54.47
CA MET A 1 49.78 37.50 55.34
C MET A 1 49.53 36.08 55.66
N PRO A 2 49.43 35.69 56.92
CA PRO A 2 49.10 34.30 57.27
C PRO A 2 47.67 34.04 56.82
N ILE A 3 47.46 32.93 56.12
CA ILE A 3 46.14 32.42 55.78
C ILE A 3 45.48 32.04 57.10
N VAL A 4 44.49 32.80 57.52
CA VAL A 4 43.65 32.47 58.66
C VAL A 4 42.91 31.18 58.27
N GLN A 5 43.22 30.10 59.02
CA GLN A 5 42.57 28.84 58.84
C GLN A 5 41.08 29.03 59.09
N ILE A 6 40.28 28.92 58.03
CA ILE A 6 38.81 28.95 58.14
C ILE A 6 38.43 27.79 59.03
N SER A 7 37.73 28.01 60.10
CA SER A 7 37.24 27.00 61.02
C SER A 7 36.54 25.90 60.26
N ARG A 8 36.95 24.67 60.53
CA ARG A 8 36.41 23.47 59.88
C ARG A 8 34.91 23.37 60.25
N ILE A 9 34.04 23.62 59.26
CA ILE A 9 32.61 23.41 59.47
C ILE A 9 32.36 21.92 59.50
N GLN A 10 31.96 21.41 60.63
CA GLN A 10 31.52 20.00 60.78
C GLN A 10 30.01 19.97 60.83
N HIS A 11 29.42 19.23 59.92
CA HIS A 11 27.99 18.95 59.96
C HIS A 11 27.70 17.80 60.92
N ARG A 12 26.53 17.77 61.54
CA ARG A 12 26.10 16.62 62.30
C ARG A 12 25.97 15.43 61.40
N ARG A 13 26.40 14.25 61.88
CA ARG A 13 26.30 12.97 61.16
C ARG A 13 25.90 11.88 62.11
N GLY A 14 25.05 10.97 61.68
CA GLY A 14 24.57 9.84 62.44
C GLY A 14 23.69 8.95 61.58
N LYS A 15 23.08 7.95 62.18
CA LYS A 15 22.05 7.17 61.51
C LYS A 15 20.78 8.01 61.35
N LYS A 16 19.97 7.73 60.37
CA LYS A 16 18.67 8.43 60.17
C LYS A 16 17.80 8.40 61.41
N THR A 17 17.75 7.23 62.08
CA THR A 17 16.92 7.05 63.30
C THR A 17 17.42 7.89 64.47
N ASP A 18 18.70 8.25 64.49
CA ASP A 18 19.33 8.98 65.57
C ASP A 18 19.54 10.45 65.26
N LEU A 19 19.06 10.91 64.10
CA LEU A 19 19.17 12.29 63.68
C LEU A 19 18.21 13.16 64.51
N PRO A 20 18.73 14.02 65.41
CA PRO A 20 17.86 14.89 66.20
C PRO A 20 17.18 15.92 65.31
N GLN A 21 16.22 16.60 65.86
CA GLN A 21 15.76 17.83 65.23
C GLN A 21 16.92 18.82 65.12
N LEU A 22 17.22 19.21 63.90
CA LEU A 22 18.26 20.18 63.64
C LEU A 22 17.73 21.61 63.88
N ALA A 23 18.61 22.51 64.29
CA ALA A 23 18.25 23.93 64.38
C ALA A 23 17.94 24.50 62.99
N ALA A 24 17.26 25.67 62.95
CA ALA A 24 16.96 26.35 61.69
C ALA A 24 18.22 26.53 60.80
N GLY A 25 18.22 25.93 59.62
CA GLY A 25 19.34 25.98 58.70
C GLY A 25 20.56 25.10 59.01
N GLU A 26 20.49 24.35 60.12
CA GLU A 26 21.55 23.38 60.46
C GLU A 26 21.51 22.16 59.50
N LEU A 27 22.69 21.73 59.05
CA LEU A 27 22.83 20.59 58.15
C LEU A 27 23.19 19.30 58.95
N GLY A 28 22.50 18.22 58.63
CA GLY A 28 22.76 16.86 59.16
C GLY A 28 22.95 15.85 58.04
N TRP A 29 24.01 15.01 58.15
CA TRP A 29 24.25 13.91 57.23
C TRP A 29 23.86 12.56 57.83
N SER A 30 22.93 11.89 57.18
CA SER A 30 22.62 10.49 57.51
C SER A 30 23.60 9.58 56.83
N VAL A 31 24.31 8.75 57.61
CA VAL A 31 25.38 7.90 57.08
C VAL A 31 24.90 6.55 56.58
N ASP A 32 23.74 6.10 57.03
CA ASP A 32 23.13 4.83 56.68
C ASP A 32 22.31 4.93 55.38
N ASP A 33 21.61 6.03 55.14
CA ASP A 33 20.86 6.26 53.91
C ASP A 33 21.53 7.30 52.96
N GLN A 34 22.71 7.81 53.36
CA GLN A 34 23.51 8.75 52.56
C GLN A 34 22.76 10.02 52.13
N ARG A 35 21.97 10.58 53.04
CA ARG A 35 21.12 11.75 52.76
C ARG A 35 21.54 12.95 53.59
N LEU A 36 21.34 14.13 53.00
CA LEU A 36 21.57 15.42 53.64
C LEU A 36 20.24 16.02 54.09
N TYR A 37 20.19 16.48 55.32
CA TYR A 37 19.01 17.13 55.90
C TYR A 37 19.33 18.53 56.34
N ILE A 38 18.34 19.44 56.25
CA ILE A 38 18.39 20.77 56.81
C ILE A 38 17.28 20.91 57.87
N GLY A 39 17.60 21.48 58.98
CA GLY A 39 16.63 21.75 60.02
C GLY A 39 15.67 22.88 59.62
N ASN A 40 14.38 22.64 59.81
CA ASN A 40 13.35 23.64 59.53
C ASN A 40 13.25 24.73 60.60
N GLY A 41 13.84 24.50 61.76
CA GLY A 41 13.68 25.36 62.89
C GLY A 41 12.37 25.08 63.65
N THR A 42 11.97 26.06 64.45
CA THR A 42 10.73 25.99 65.25
C THR A 42 9.64 26.87 64.66
N VAL A 43 8.39 26.63 65.06
CA VAL A 43 7.27 27.49 64.64
C VAL A 43 7.46 28.94 65.04
N SER A 44 8.16 29.19 66.14
CA SER A 44 8.54 30.54 66.58
C SER A 44 9.55 31.23 65.65
N ASP A 45 10.31 30.47 64.88
CA ASP A 45 11.24 30.95 63.86
C ASP A 45 10.55 31.16 62.50
N GLY A 46 9.26 30.94 62.41
CA GLY A 46 8.48 31.11 61.18
C GLY A 46 8.41 29.84 60.30
N ALA A 47 8.90 28.70 60.78
CA ALA A 47 8.80 27.47 60.02
C ALA A 47 7.34 26.94 59.97
N PRO A 48 6.83 26.54 58.81
CA PRO A 48 5.48 26.00 58.68
C PRO A 48 5.30 24.64 59.39
N ALA A 49 6.37 23.89 59.59
CA ALA A 49 6.41 22.63 60.29
C ALA A 49 7.76 22.42 60.98
N VAL A 50 7.73 21.87 62.20
CA VAL A 50 8.92 21.44 62.94
C VAL A 50 9.44 20.14 62.28
N GLY A 51 10.77 20.03 62.16
CA GLY A 51 11.39 18.81 61.61
C GLY A 51 12.60 19.10 60.75
N ASN A 52 13.08 18.07 60.08
CA ASN A 52 14.21 18.13 59.16
C ASN A 52 13.69 17.90 57.72
N THR A 53 14.08 18.76 56.81
CA THR A 53 13.79 18.59 55.38
C THR A 53 14.96 17.95 54.67
N GLU A 54 14.72 16.93 53.94
CA GLU A 54 15.77 16.29 53.10
C GLU A 54 16.17 17.21 51.95
N ILE A 55 17.48 17.45 51.80
CA ILE A 55 18.03 18.17 50.66
C ILE A 55 18.31 17.13 49.57
N MET A 56 17.65 17.24 48.45
CA MET A 56 17.87 16.38 47.30
C MET A 56 19.27 16.61 46.72
N THR A 57 20.12 15.59 46.73
CA THR A 57 21.45 15.61 46.13
C THR A 57 21.44 14.79 44.83
N ALA A 58 22.44 14.96 43.97
CA ALA A 58 22.59 14.18 42.75
C ALA A 58 22.69 12.65 42.99
N GLY A 59 23.05 12.25 44.23
CA GLY A 59 23.10 10.84 44.66
C GLY A 59 21.78 10.32 45.25
N SER A 60 20.77 11.17 45.45
CA SER A 60 19.49 10.64 45.94
C SER A 60 18.76 9.93 44.81
N THR A 61 18.83 8.62 44.83
CA THR A 61 18.06 7.70 43.95
C THR A 61 16.55 7.90 44.05
N THR A 62 16.13 8.85 44.86
CA THR A 62 14.73 9.08 45.20
C THR A 62 14.01 10.02 44.21
N ILE A 63 14.75 10.72 43.32
CA ILE A 63 14.08 11.64 42.37
C ILE A 63 13.19 10.86 41.39
N THR A 64 13.68 9.73 40.88
CA THR A 64 12.92 8.90 39.93
C THR A 64 11.81 8.10 40.61
N THR A 65 11.98 7.75 41.89
CA THR A 65 10.97 7.01 42.66
C THR A 65 9.99 7.92 43.38
N ALA A 66 10.36 9.18 43.67
CA ALA A 66 9.47 10.17 44.31
C ALA A 66 8.50 10.83 43.31
N LEU A 67 8.82 10.84 42.01
CA LEU A 67 7.89 11.29 41.01
C LEU A 67 6.86 10.20 40.74
N SER A 68 5.74 10.30 41.41
CA SER A 68 4.57 9.45 41.18
C SER A 68 3.53 10.16 40.35
N HIS A 69 2.91 9.44 39.44
CA HIS A 69 1.77 9.92 38.67
C HIS A 69 0.51 9.24 39.17
N THR A 70 -0.44 10.04 39.56
CA THR A 70 -1.80 9.58 39.90
C THR A 70 -2.72 10.01 38.76
N TYR A 71 -3.38 9.06 38.13
CA TYR A 71 -4.39 9.39 37.13
C TYR A 71 -5.60 9.99 37.82
N LYS A 72 -5.83 11.26 37.55
CA LYS A 72 -7.07 11.93 37.97
C LYS A 72 -8.02 11.90 36.79
N GLY A 73 -9.02 11.02 36.88
CA GLY A 73 -10.07 10.94 35.88
C GLY A 73 -10.94 12.22 35.84
N TYR A 74 -11.86 12.25 34.89
CA TYR A 74 -12.77 13.40 34.68
C TYR A 74 -13.57 13.81 35.94
N LEU A 75 -13.81 12.90 36.82
CA LEU A 75 -14.56 13.14 38.07
C LEU A 75 -13.69 13.66 39.22
N GLY A 76 -12.43 14.01 38.98
CA GLY A 76 -11.53 14.54 39.98
C GLY A 76 -11.23 13.53 41.09
N ASP A 77 -11.35 13.94 42.34
CA ASP A 77 -11.01 13.17 43.51
C ASP A 77 -12.00 12.03 43.84
N SER A 78 -12.67 11.50 42.85
CA SER A 78 -13.69 10.49 43.06
C SER A 78 -13.10 9.20 43.61
N THR A 79 -13.33 8.99 44.89
CA THR A 79 -13.11 7.72 45.59
C THR A 79 -14.07 6.62 45.15
N THR A 80 -14.93 6.91 44.19
CA THR A 80 -16.00 6.02 43.75
C THR A 80 -15.75 5.59 42.29
N ILE A 81 -14.72 4.82 42.06
CA ILE A 81 -14.68 4.00 40.86
C ILE A 81 -15.15 2.60 41.24
N VAL A 82 -16.35 2.36 40.79
CA VAL A 82 -17.02 1.07 40.60
C VAL A 82 -16.27 -0.17 41.06
N THR A 83 -16.87 -0.83 42.05
CA THR A 83 -16.63 -2.23 42.38
C THR A 83 -15.19 -2.64 42.68
N GLY A 84 -14.76 -2.41 43.89
CA GLY A 84 -13.70 -3.19 44.52
C GLY A 84 -12.30 -2.58 44.62
N ALA A 85 -12.02 -1.47 43.99
CA ALA A 85 -10.76 -0.75 44.17
C ALA A 85 -10.98 0.52 45.00
N THR A 86 -10.52 0.50 46.22
CA THR A 86 -10.49 1.68 47.11
C THR A 86 -9.12 2.35 46.94
N GLY A 87 -9.08 3.52 46.31
CA GLY A 87 -7.91 4.38 46.27
C GLY A 87 -7.40 4.71 44.87
N ASP A 88 -6.70 5.83 44.75
CA ASP A 88 -6.04 6.27 43.52
C ASP A 88 -4.88 5.32 43.18
N LEU A 89 -4.82 4.89 41.93
CA LEU A 89 -3.70 4.09 41.46
C LEU A 89 -2.50 5.00 41.16
N THR A 90 -1.48 4.91 41.96
CA THR A 90 -0.24 5.66 41.81
C THR A 90 0.79 4.81 41.11
N ARG A 91 1.34 5.35 40.01
CA ARG A 91 2.46 4.75 39.26
C ARG A 91 3.69 5.65 39.37
N THR A 92 4.87 5.03 39.38
CA THR A 92 6.11 5.82 39.25
C THR A 92 6.17 6.52 37.89
N LEU A 93 6.87 7.64 37.82
CA LEU A 93 7.07 8.33 36.52
C LEU A 93 7.75 7.39 35.51
N GLN A 94 8.73 6.58 35.93
CA GLN A 94 9.37 5.58 35.09
C GLN A 94 8.34 4.62 34.48
N LYS A 95 7.48 4.00 35.29
CA LYS A 95 6.43 3.11 34.77
C LYS A 95 5.47 3.80 33.82
N ARG A 96 5.28 5.11 33.96
CA ARG A 96 4.45 5.90 33.05
C ARG A 96 5.16 6.17 31.74
N LEU A 97 6.45 6.47 31.77
CA LEU A 97 7.28 6.67 30.57
C LEU A 97 7.48 5.36 29.80
N ASP A 98 7.61 4.24 30.51
CA ASP A 98 7.74 2.91 29.91
C ASP A 98 6.50 2.48 29.08
N ASP A 99 5.38 3.17 29.21
CA ASP A 99 4.22 2.95 28.31
C ASP A 99 4.47 3.49 26.89
N TYR A 100 5.49 4.34 26.73
CA TYR A 100 5.84 5.01 25.47
C TYR A 100 7.28 4.65 25.10
N VAL A 101 7.44 3.72 24.17
CA VAL A 101 8.76 3.27 23.74
C VAL A 101 9.13 3.97 22.44
N SER A 102 10.25 4.64 22.41
CA SER A 102 10.75 5.37 21.27
C SER A 102 12.01 4.73 20.70
N VAL A 103 12.21 4.77 19.39
CA VAL A 103 13.49 4.35 18.77
C VAL A 103 14.68 5.12 19.31
N LYS A 104 14.47 6.33 19.84
CA LYS A 104 15.51 7.14 20.47
C LYS A 104 15.99 6.57 21.80
N ASP A 105 15.16 5.80 22.50
CA ASP A 105 15.52 5.11 23.74
C ASP A 105 16.56 4.00 23.47
N PHE A 106 16.67 3.56 22.22
CA PHE A 106 17.64 2.56 21.76
C PHE A 106 18.85 3.20 21.05
N GLY A 107 18.90 4.52 20.98
CA GLY A 107 20.03 5.26 20.44
C GLY A 107 19.86 5.77 19.00
N ALA A 108 18.68 5.66 18.41
CA ALA A 108 18.42 6.29 17.11
C ALA A 108 18.43 7.83 17.22
N VAL A 109 19.07 8.50 16.27
CA VAL A 109 19.25 9.95 16.29
C VAL A 109 18.21 10.67 15.42
N GLY A 110 18.00 10.21 14.19
CA GLY A 110 17.06 10.79 13.24
C GLY A 110 17.50 12.13 12.66
N ASP A 111 18.82 12.32 12.43
CA ASP A 111 19.46 13.57 11.99
C ASP A 111 19.83 13.58 10.48
N ASP A 112 19.39 12.58 9.70
CA ASP A 112 19.74 12.36 8.29
C ASP A 112 21.23 12.08 8.01
N SER A 113 22.06 11.98 9.04
CA SER A 113 23.51 11.74 8.89
C SER A 113 23.98 10.45 9.55
N THR A 114 23.54 10.21 10.75
CA THR A 114 23.85 9.02 11.53
C THR A 114 23.11 7.79 10.97
N ALA A 115 23.80 6.66 10.93
CA ALA A 115 23.15 5.40 10.55
C ALA A 115 22.36 4.83 11.74
N ASP A 116 21.04 4.88 11.64
CA ASP A 116 20.12 4.48 12.72
C ASP A 116 19.68 3.01 12.65
N VAL A 117 20.10 2.26 11.61
CA VAL A 117 19.58 0.90 11.34
C VAL A 117 19.77 -0.04 12.52
N VAL A 118 20.94 -0.02 13.18
CA VAL A 118 21.23 -0.91 14.32
C VAL A 118 20.38 -0.55 15.54
N ALA A 119 20.20 0.75 15.80
CA ALA A 119 19.39 1.23 16.92
C ALA A 119 17.90 0.89 16.72
N ILE A 120 17.39 1.10 15.50
CA ILE A 120 16.00 0.80 15.17
C ILE A 120 15.75 -0.71 15.21
N GLN A 121 16.65 -1.52 14.59
CA GLN A 121 16.48 -2.97 14.59
C GLN A 121 16.51 -3.52 16.03
N ARG A 122 17.43 -3.03 16.85
CA ARG A 122 17.47 -3.40 18.26
C ARG A 122 16.18 -3.09 19.01
N ALA A 123 15.54 -1.94 18.72
CA ALA A 123 14.24 -1.59 19.30
C ALA A 123 13.15 -2.58 18.86
N ILE A 124 13.15 -2.93 17.58
CA ILE A 124 12.21 -3.92 17.01
C ILE A 124 12.42 -5.29 17.65
N ASP A 125 13.66 -5.73 17.74
CA ASP A 125 14.02 -7.04 18.30
C ASP A 125 13.60 -7.14 19.76
N GLU A 126 13.93 -6.15 20.58
CA GLU A 126 13.60 -6.11 22.01
C GLU A 126 12.08 -6.15 22.26
N LEU A 127 11.28 -5.51 21.40
CA LEU A 127 9.84 -5.41 21.63
C LEU A 127 9.05 -6.58 21.05
N TYR A 128 9.53 -7.21 19.99
CA TYR A 128 8.71 -8.15 19.23
C TYR A 128 9.34 -9.53 19.05
N SER A 129 10.65 -9.66 19.23
CA SER A 129 11.38 -10.91 19.02
C SER A 129 11.78 -11.60 20.32
N ASP A 130 11.58 -10.95 21.45
CA ASP A 130 11.84 -11.59 22.75
C ASP A 130 10.89 -12.76 22.94
N THR A 131 11.46 -13.88 23.30
CA THR A 131 10.76 -15.16 23.52
C THR A 131 9.84 -15.14 24.73
N ASP A 132 10.04 -14.20 25.63
CA ASP A 132 9.24 -14.09 26.84
C ASP A 132 7.98 -13.24 26.58
N GLN A 133 7.02 -13.86 25.90
CA GLN A 133 5.74 -13.22 25.60
C GLN A 133 4.93 -12.84 26.83
N ASP A 134 5.29 -13.36 28.01
CA ASP A 134 4.71 -13.01 29.30
C ASP A 134 5.30 -11.71 29.86
N ASP A 135 6.37 -11.19 29.28
CA ASP A 135 6.90 -9.88 29.65
C ASP A 135 5.92 -8.77 29.28
N THR A 136 5.54 -8.00 30.28
CA THR A 136 4.66 -6.84 30.10
C THR A 136 5.24 -5.75 29.21
N ARG A 137 6.49 -5.85 28.80
CA ARG A 137 7.20 -4.96 27.87
C ARG A 137 7.08 -5.39 26.42
N ALA A 138 6.78 -6.66 26.16
CA ALA A 138 6.62 -7.19 24.82
C ALA A 138 5.42 -6.55 24.08
N ARG A 139 5.54 -6.44 22.75
CA ARG A 139 4.47 -5.99 21.85
C ARG A 139 3.92 -4.59 22.11
N ARG A 140 4.74 -3.69 22.67
CA ARG A 140 4.39 -2.28 22.79
C ARG A 140 4.55 -1.57 21.45
N THR A 141 3.79 -0.49 21.28
CA THR A 141 3.96 0.37 20.11
C THR A 141 5.34 1.02 20.12
N LEU A 142 6.08 0.87 19.04
CA LEU A 142 7.36 1.53 18.83
C LEU A 142 7.14 2.86 18.11
N PHE A 143 7.46 3.93 18.79
CA PHE A 143 7.27 5.28 18.31
C PHE A 143 8.53 5.86 17.65
N PHE A 144 8.33 6.49 16.49
CA PHE A 144 9.35 7.19 15.76
C PHE A 144 9.07 8.71 15.82
N PRO A 145 9.73 9.46 16.70
CA PRO A 145 9.62 10.91 16.72
C PRO A 145 9.99 11.55 15.39
N ALA A 146 9.59 12.81 15.20
CA ALA A 146 9.99 13.58 14.02
C ALA A 146 11.50 13.55 13.82
N GLY A 147 11.93 13.27 12.60
CA GLY A 147 13.33 13.15 12.22
C GLY A 147 13.49 12.32 10.93
N THR A 148 14.70 12.35 10.38
CA THR A 148 15.08 11.53 9.24
C THR A 148 16.05 10.45 9.69
N TYR A 149 15.56 9.23 9.79
CA TYR A 149 16.30 8.05 10.24
C TYR A 149 16.95 7.37 9.04
N LYS A 150 18.26 7.52 8.92
CA LYS A 150 19.02 6.95 7.82
C LYS A 150 19.32 5.48 8.08
N ILE A 151 18.95 4.64 7.13
CA ILE A 151 19.26 3.20 7.15
C ILE A 151 20.10 2.83 5.92
N ASN A 152 21.02 1.91 6.09
CA ASN A 152 21.91 1.36 5.07
C ASN A 152 21.82 -0.16 4.95
N ALA A 153 20.82 -0.75 5.55
CA ALA A 153 20.37 -2.13 5.41
C ALA A 153 18.84 -2.16 5.61
N SER A 154 18.20 -3.23 5.22
CA SER A 154 16.78 -3.47 5.48
C SER A 154 16.51 -3.56 6.99
N LEU A 155 15.35 -3.08 7.40
CA LEU A 155 14.80 -3.38 8.72
C LEU A 155 13.87 -4.58 8.60
N THR A 156 14.10 -5.56 9.44
CA THR A 156 13.30 -6.79 9.52
C THR A 156 12.14 -6.57 10.45
N ILE A 157 10.92 -6.86 9.98
CA ILE A 157 9.69 -6.61 10.69
C ILE A 157 9.06 -7.94 11.12
N PRO A 158 9.12 -8.28 12.41
CA PRO A 158 8.60 -9.52 12.96
C PRO A 158 7.08 -9.47 13.20
N PRO A 159 6.46 -10.61 13.55
CA PRO A 159 5.06 -10.65 13.95
C PRO A 159 4.74 -9.66 15.07
N TYR A 160 3.52 -9.13 15.04
CA TYR A 160 2.98 -8.18 16.03
C TYR A 160 3.67 -6.80 16.08
N ALA A 161 4.59 -6.51 15.17
CA ALA A 161 5.25 -5.21 15.13
C ALA A 161 4.24 -4.08 14.89
N HIS A 162 4.31 -3.06 15.74
CA HIS A 162 3.49 -1.87 15.63
C HIS A 162 4.37 -0.63 15.61
N LEU A 163 4.64 -0.11 14.41
CA LEU A 163 5.53 1.03 14.15
C LEU A 163 4.71 2.28 13.85
N VAL A 164 4.90 3.34 14.61
CA VAL A 164 4.13 4.57 14.49
C VAL A 164 5.03 5.80 14.43
N GLY A 165 4.90 6.60 13.38
CA GLY A 165 5.55 7.91 13.26
C GLY A 165 4.65 9.07 13.71
N GLU A 166 5.20 10.29 13.68
CA GLU A 166 4.43 11.52 13.95
C GLU A 166 3.63 12.03 12.74
N GLY A 167 3.87 11.46 11.59
CA GLY A 167 3.18 11.79 10.35
C GLY A 167 4.08 11.70 9.13
N PRO A 168 3.49 11.56 7.93
CA PRO A 168 4.23 11.68 6.69
C PRO A 168 4.97 13.03 6.64
N ASP A 169 6.14 13.05 6.02
CA ASP A 169 7.05 14.19 5.93
C ASP A 169 7.63 14.70 7.28
N LYS A 170 7.20 14.18 8.43
CA LYS A 170 7.80 14.48 9.75
C LYS A 170 8.73 13.35 10.19
N THR A 171 8.25 12.13 10.13
CA THR A 171 9.04 10.92 10.41
C THR A 171 9.41 10.27 9.10
N ILE A 172 10.70 10.21 8.79
CA ILE A 172 11.21 9.69 7.52
C ILE A 172 12.21 8.56 7.80
N ILE A 173 11.93 7.36 7.35
CA ILE A 173 12.90 6.28 7.25
C ILE A 173 13.55 6.40 5.87
N LYS A 174 14.83 6.76 5.82
CA LYS A 174 15.58 7.02 4.58
C LYS A 174 16.55 5.88 4.29
N ASN A 175 16.21 5.07 3.30
CA ASN A 175 17.00 3.92 2.89
C ASN A 175 18.02 4.28 1.81
N SER A 176 19.26 3.90 2.03
CA SER A 176 20.37 4.00 1.07
C SER A 176 20.92 2.63 0.64
N ALA A 177 20.35 1.54 1.13
CA ALA A 177 20.75 0.19 0.78
C ALA A 177 20.22 -0.24 -0.60
N SER A 178 20.96 -1.10 -1.27
CA SER A 178 20.50 -1.82 -2.47
C SER A 178 19.59 -3.01 -2.10
N ALA A 179 18.57 -2.72 -1.26
CA ALA A 179 17.59 -3.66 -0.75
C ALA A 179 16.31 -2.89 -0.36
N PRO A 180 15.16 -3.54 -0.16
CA PRO A 180 13.97 -2.90 0.38
C PRO A 180 14.23 -2.27 1.76
N ALA A 181 13.58 -1.16 2.06
CA ALA A 181 13.78 -0.49 3.34
C ALA A 181 13.25 -1.32 4.52
N LEU A 182 12.06 -1.89 4.35
CA LEU A 182 11.40 -2.75 5.33
C LEU A 182 11.10 -4.10 4.67
N VAL A 183 11.32 -5.18 5.40
CA VAL A 183 11.03 -6.55 4.95
C VAL A 183 10.31 -7.27 6.08
N THR A 184 9.16 -7.88 5.80
CA THR A 184 8.59 -8.83 6.75
C THR A 184 9.38 -10.13 6.65
N GLU A 185 9.76 -10.68 7.76
CA GLU A 185 10.49 -11.94 7.80
C GLU A 185 9.52 -13.07 8.15
N ASP A 186 9.51 -14.08 7.31
CA ASP A 186 8.94 -15.35 7.70
C ASP A 186 9.89 -15.97 8.74
N ASP A 187 9.34 -16.50 9.77
CA ASP A 187 10.08 -17.17 10.81
C ASP A 187 10.62 -18.50 10.29
N ASP A 188 11.70 -18.46 9.52
CA ASP A 188 12.48 -19.66 9.18
C ASP A 188 13.56 -20.00 10.23
N GLY A 189 13.41 -19.46 11.42
CA GLY A 189 14.03 -19.97 12.64
C GLY A 189 15.31 -19.30 13.08
N ASN A 190 15.70 -18.11 12.58
CA ASN A 190 17.03 -17.62 12.96
C ASN A 190 17.12 -16.28 13.66
N VAL A 191 16.17 -15.40 13.58
CA VAL A 191 16.22 -14.12 14.31
C VAL A 191 15.07 -14.01 15.29
N TYR A 192 13.91 -14.48 14.92
CA TYR A 192 12.67 -14.41 15.70
C TYR A 192 12.09 -15.81 15.96
N GLY A 193 12.82 -16.84 15.58
CA GLY A 193 12.39 -18.22 15.52
C GLY A 193 12.14 -18.90 16.84
N ASN A 194 12.18 -18.18 17.90
CA ASN A 194 11.82 -18.75 19.19
C ASN A 194 10.43 -18.31 19.66
N ILE A 195 9.61 -17.75 18.80
CA ILE A 195 8.19 -17.69 19.10
C ILE A 195 7.59 -19.09 18.90
N GLY A 196 8.18 -20.05 19.61
CA GLY A 196 7.66 -21.36 19.86
C GLY A 196 7.77 -22.33 18.72
N ASP A 197 8.94 -22.73 18.41
CA ASP A 197 9.26 -23.96 17.74
C ASP A 197 9.36 -24.00 16.20
N SER A 198 9.80 -25.15 15.78
CA SER A 198 10.13 -25.63 14.45
C SER A 198 9.06 -25.45 13.35
N ASP A 199 7.96 -24.81 13.63
CA ASP A 199 6.90 -24.55 12.67
C ASP A 199 6.99 -23.10 12.20
N ALA A 200 7.45 -22.88 10.98
CA ALA A 200 7.54 -21.59 10.33
C ALA A 200 6.30 -20.73 10.63
N THR A 201 6.48 -19.70 11.44
CA THR A 201 5.37 -18.83 11.85
C THR A 201 5.27 -17.68 10.87
N THR A 202 4.24 -17.66 10.07
CA THR A 202 3.95 -16.55 9.18
C THR A 202 3.91 -15.23 9.97
N PRO A 203 4.69 -14.17 9.60
CA PRO A 203 4.57 -12.85 10.20
C PRO A 203 3.13 -12.38 10.16
N THR A 204 2.60 -11.94 11.30
CA THR A 204 1.18 -11.60 11.42
C THR A 204 0.93 -10.41 12.31
N GLN A 205 -0.21 -9.74 12.11
CA GLN A 205 -0.65 -8.60 12.94
C GLN A 205 0.35 -7.44 12.98
N ILE A 206 0.94 -7.13 11.82
CA ILE A 206 1.89 -6.03 11.66
C ILE A 206 1.12 -4.74 11.36
N GLN A 207 1.52 -3.64 12.01
CA GLN A 207 0.96 -2.32 11.77
C GLN A 207 2.07 -1.30 11.54
N ILE A 208 1.96 -0.51 10.46
CA ILE A 208 2.89 0.56 10.12
C ILE A 208 2.08 1.81 9.80
N SER A 209 2.35 2.92 10.50
CA SER A 209 1.52 4.11 10.30
C SER A 209 2.27 5.43 10.49
N ASN A 210 1.73 6.48 9.85
CA ASN A 210 2.11 7.88 10.04
C ASN A 210 3.61 8.17 9.80
N MET A 211 4.16 7.71 8.68
CA MET A 211 5.57 7.95 8.36
C MET A 211 5.83 7.99 6.84
N THR A 212 7.02 8.43 6.47
CA THR A 212 7.53 8.31 5.10
C THR A 212 8.62 7.24 5.04
N ILE A 213 8.50 6.32 4.10
CA ILE A 213 9.55 5.38 3.74
C ILE A 213 10.13 5.86 2.41
N ARG A 214 11.36 6.37 2.47
CA ARG A 214 12.06 6.96 1.32
C ARG A 214 13.26 6.14 0.93
N THR A 215 13.37 5.79 -0.34
CA THR A 215 14.60 5.18 -0.89
C THR A 215 15.39 6.21 -1.69
N THR A 216 16.71 6.19 -1.58
CA THR A 216 17.63 7.04 -2.35
C THR A 216 18.33 6.29 -3.48
N VAL A 217 17.97 5.04 -3.66
CA VAL A 217 18.44 4.11 -4.69
C VAL A 217 17.23 3.47 -5.37
N ALA A 218 17.43 2.87 -6.54
CA ALA A 218 16.35 2.22 -7.29
C ALA A 218 15.97 0.85 -6.69
N TYR A 219 15.62 0.83 -5.40
CA TYR A 219 15.19 -0.36 -4.65
C TYR A 219 13.89 -0.09 -3.90
N GLY A 220 13.32 -1.14 -3.29
CA GLY A 220 11.97 -1.14 -2.74
C GLY A 220 11.79 -0.37 -1.44
N GLY A 221 10.53 0.03 -1.20
CA GLY A 221 10.10 0.60 0.07
C GLY A 221 9.78 -0.48 1.10
N LEU A 222 8.77 -1.29 0.85
CA LEU A 222 8.31 -2.37 1.74
C LEU A 222 8.18 -3.68 0.97
N SER A 223 8.81 -4.73 1.44
CA SER A 223 8.59 -6.11 0.98
C SER A 223 7.79 -6.87 2.02
N ILE A 224 6.63 -7.37 1.64
CA ILE A 224 5.76 -8.21 2.45
C ILE A 224 5.88 -9.63 1.91
N ASP A 225 6.65 -10.44 2.60
CA ASP A 225 6.91 -11.82 2.24
C ASP A 225 6.22 -12.74 3.25
N ASN A 226 5.36 -13.66 2.77
CA ASN A 226 4.68 -14.70 3.57
C ASN A 226 3.97 -14.16 4.84
N ALA A 227 3.39 -12.97 4.80
CA ALA A 227 2.80 -12.32 5.96
C ALA A 227 1.28 -12.29 5.90
N THR A 228 0.64 -12.26 7.07
CA THR A 228 -0.82 -12.12 7.18
C THR A 228 -1.23 -10.98 8.10
N LYS A 229 -2.38 -10.36 7.83
CA LYS A 229 -2.93 -9.27 8.66
C LYS A 229 -1.95 -8.10 8.83
N VAL A 230 -1.46 -7.60 7.70
CA VAL A 230 -0.59 -6.41 7.64
C VAL A 230 -1.44 -5.18 7.36
N PHE A 231 -1.33 -4.17 8.21
CA PHE A 231 -2.08 -2.92 8.11
C PHE A 231 -1.11 -1.75 7.97
N VAL A 232 -1.20 -1.05 6.85
CA VAL A 232 -0.38 0.13 6.55
C VAL A 232 -1.31 1.32 6.37
N ASN A 233 -1.18 2.32 7.23
CA ASN A 233 -2.08 3.47 7.22
C ASN A 233 -1.31 4.79 7.23
N ASN A 234 -1.71 5.71 6.36
CA ASN A 234 -1.12 7.04 6.25
C ASN A 234 0.42 7.01 6.14
N VAL A 235 0.92 6.15 5.24
CA VAL A 235 2.35 6.00 4.94
C VAL A 235 2.64 6.49 3.53
N LYS A 236 3.70 7.28 3.40
CA LYS A 236 4.18 7.75 2.11
C LYS A 236 5.40 6.92 1.68
N PHE A 237 5.29 6.22 0.58
CA PHE A 237 6.38 5.52 -0.09
C PHE A 237 6.95 6.41 -1.18
N GLN A 238 8.23 6.74 -1.08
CA GLN A 238 8.91 7.65 -1.99
C GLN A 238 10.21 7.05 -2.52
N GLY A 239 10.28 6.83 -3.83
CA GLY A 239 11.46 6.32 -4.54
C GLY A 239 12.20 7.42 -5.31
N THR A 240 13.04 6.97 -6.25
CA THR A 240 13.90 7.83 -7.08
C THR A 240 13.52 7.83 -8.57
N PHE A 241 12.48 7.11 -8.96
CA PHE A 241 12.02 7.06 -10.34
C PHE A 241 11.47 8.44 -10.76
N VAL A 242 11.78 8.82 -11.97
CA VAL A 242 11.29 10.05 -12.60
C VAL A 242 10.61 9.71 -13.93
N SER A 243 9.72 10.59 -14.36
CA SER A 243 9.07 10.48 -15.68
C SER A 243 10.10 10.34 -16.79
N GLY A 244 9.88 9.40 -17.71
CA GLY A 244 10.84 9.05 -18.78
C GLY A 244 11.84 7.96 -18.41
N GLY A 245 11.80 7.44 -17.18
CA GLY A 245 12.60 6.30 -16.76
C GLY A 245 12.07 4.98 -17.33
N THR A 246 12.88 3.92 -17.24
CA THR A 246 12.53 2.56 -17.68
C THR A 246 12.10 1.69 -16.51
N ASP A 247 11.44 0.56 -16.80
CA ASP A 247 11.10 -0.43 -15.77
C ASP A 247 12.33 -0.96 -15.04
N SER A 248 12.16 -1.21 -13.76
CA SER A 248 13.15 -1.86 -12.91
C SER A 248 12.45 -2.75 -11.90
N SER A 249 12.70 -4.04 -11.97
CA SER A 249 12.12 -5.03 -11.07
C SER A 249 12.59 -4.88 -9.61
N ASN A 250 13.65 -4.13 -9.35
CA ASN A 250 14.10 -3.84 -7.99
C ASN A 250 13.42 -2.60 -7.39
N SER A 251 12.95 -1.67 -8.23
CA SER A 251 12.34 -0.41 -7.79
C SER A 251 10.84 -0.59 -7.61
N LYS A 252 10.44 -1.06 -6.44
CA LYS A 252 9.04 -1.34 -6.07
C LYS A 252 8.66 -0.51 -4.84
N GLY A 253 7.56 0.23 -4.92
CA GLY A 253 7.04 0.94 -3.73
C GLY A 253 6.69 -0.07 -2.65
N VAL A 254 5.85 -1.03 -3.01
CA VAL A 254 5.51 -2.20 -2.20
C VAL A 254 5.58 -3.45 -3.04
N SER A 255 6.20 -4.49 -2.51
CA SER A 255 6.17 -5.85 -3.04
C SER A 255 5.42 -6.76 -2.07
N VAL A 256 4.47 -7.55 -2.58
CA VAL A 256 3.73 -8.53 -1.78
C VAL A 256 3.83 -9.87 -2.47
N ARG A 257 4.36 -10.87 -1.78
CA ARG A 257 4.56 -12.18 -2.38
C ARG A 257 4.52 -13.31 -1.35
N SER A 258 4.14 -14.48 -1.82
CA SER A 258 4.35 -15.72 -1.09
C SER A 258 5.55 -16.43 -1.72
N THR A 259 6.62 -16.60 -0.97
CA THR A 259 7.87 -17.26 -1.43
C THR A 259 7.95 -18.73 -1.00
N THR A 260 7.03 -19.16 -0.13
CA THR A 260 6.92 -20.52 0.40
C THR A 260 5.47 -20.99 0.37
N ALA A 261 5.19 -22.18 0.85
CA ALA A 261 3.82 -22.66 1.02
C ALA A 261 3.02 -21.93 2.13
N LEU A 262 3.62 -20.94 2.78
CA LEU A 262 2.97 -20.16 3.82
C LEU A 262 1.97 -19.16 3.24
N PRO A 263 0.85 -18.89 3.92
CA PRO A 263 -0.15 -17.95 3.43
C PRO A 263 0.37 -16.51 3.47
N CYS A 264 0.11 -15.75 2.41
CA CYS A 264 0.28 -14.30 2.37
C CYS A 264 -1.08 -13.66 2.10
N ALA A 265 -1.70 -13.05 3.12
CA ALA A 265 -3.10 -12.65 3.02
C ALA A 265 -3.51 -11.54 4.01
N TYR A 266 -4.67 -10.91 3.72
CA TYR A 266 -5.28 -9.89 4.57
C TYR A 266 -4.39 -8.67 4.78
N ILE A 267 -3.94 -8.09 3.68
CA ILE A 267 -3.06 -6.93 3.67
C ILE A 267 -3.86 -5.70 3.26
N VAL A 268 -3.76 -4.65 4.05
CA VAL A 268 -4.53 -3.41 3.83
C VAL A 268 -3.60 -2.22 3.83
N PHE A 269 -3.69 -1.43 2.76
CA PHE A 269 -3.11 -0.10 2.64
C PHE A 269 -4.25 0.92 2.62
N ASP A 270 -4.28 1.81 3.62
CA ASP A 270 -5.29 2.85 3.70
C ASP A 270 -4.65 4.23 3.81
N GLN A 271 -5.14 5.19 3.01
CA GLN A 271 -4.64 6.56 2.97
C GLN A 271 -3.12 6.66 2.70
N CYS A 272 -2.56 5.72 1.92
CA CYS A 272 -1.14 5.68 1.60
C CYS A 272 -0.83 6.44 0.31
N GLN A 273 0.41 6.92 0.20
CA GLN A 273 0.92 7.58 -1.00
C GLN A 273 2.08 6.78 -1.57
N PHE A 274 2.06 6.51 -2.87
CA PHE A 274 3.10 5.78 -3.58
C PHE A 274 3.62 6.64 -4.73
N THR A 275 4.91 6.98 -4.71
CA THR A 275 5.48 7.86 -5.73
C THR A 275 6.96 7.58 -5.99
N GLY A 276 7.37 7.71 -7.25
CA GLY A 276 8.78 7.67 -7.60
C GLY A 276 9.41 6.28 -7.62
N PHE A 277 8.63 5.23 -7.89
CA PHE A 277 9.15 3.88 -8.13
C PHE A 277 8.86 3.44 -9.57
N ALA A 278 9.69 2.54 -10.11
CA ALA A 278 9.39 1.97 -11.42
C ALA A 278 8.09 1.17 -11.39
N ARG A 279 7.81 0.48 -10.28
CA ARG A 279 6.55 -0.21 -10.00
C ARG A 279 6.04 0.26 -8.63
N LEU A 280 4.86 0.84 -8.56
CA LEU A 280 4.36 1.31 -7.25
C LEU A 280 3.92 0.14 -6.38
N VAL A 281 3.25 -0.84 -6.99
CA VAL A 281 2.81 -2.08 -6.35
C VAL A 281 3.18 -3.27 -7.24
N ASP A 282 3.74 -4.30 -6.65
CA ASP A 282 4.07 -5.57 -7.32
C ASP A 282 3.55 -6.71 -6.44
N ILE A 283 2.57 -7.49 -6.95
CA ILE A 283 1.97 -8.61 -6.22
C ILE A 283 2.14 -9.89 -7.03
N SER A 284 2.77 -10.88 -6.43
CA SER A 284 3.13 -12.12 -7.12
C SER A 284 2.84 -13.35 -6.27
N TYR A 285 2.64 -14.49 -6.92
CA TYR A 285 2.39 -15.80 -6.29
C TYR A 285 1.05 -15.89 -5.51
N ASP A 286 0.90 -16.85 -4.62
CA ASP A 286 -0.34 -17.17 -3.90
C ASP A 286 -0.69 -16.16 -2.80
N VAL A 287 -0.90 -14.91 -3.19
CA VAL A 287 -1.30 -13.81 -2.31
C VAL A 287 -2.81 -13.61 -2.40
N THR A 288 -3.47 -13.39 -1.27
CA THR A 288 -4.93 -13.22 -1.25
C THR A 288 -5.38 -12.06 -0.35
N ASN A 289 -6.53 -11.46 -0.68
CA ASN A 289 -7.15 -10.42 0.15
C ASN A 289 -6.23 -9.21 0.40
N VAL A 290 -5.78 -8.56 -0.66
CA VAL A 290 -5.03 -7.30 -0.56
C VAL A 290 -5.93 -6.13 -0.95
N ARG A 291 -5.94 -5.09 -0.15
CA ARG A 291 -6.78 -3.91 -0.37
C ARG A 291 -5.97 -2.64 -0.31
N PHE A 292 -6.21 -1.78 -1.29
CA PHE A 292 -5.72 -0.41 -1.34
C PHE A 292 -6.94 0.51 -1.32
N THR A 293 -7.06 1.33 -0.27
CA THR A 293 -8.22 2.18 -0.05
C THR A 293 -7.78 3.62 0.14
N ASN A 294 -8.39 4.55 -0.60
CA ASN A 294 -8.08 5.98 -0.51
C ASN A 294 -6.58 6.30 -0.68
N CYS A 295 -5.90 5.58 -1.55
CA CYS A 295 -4.47 5.75 -1.79
C CYS A 295 -4.21 6.69 -2.96
N ASP A 296 -3.00 7.28 -2.99
CA ASP A 296 -2.51 8.11 -4.08
C ASP A 296 -1.31 7.44 -4.77
N PHE A 297 -1.43 7.18 -6.07
CA PHE A 297 -0.43 6.50 -6.88
C PHE A 297 0.09 7.45 -7.97
N SER A 298 1.39 7.77 -7.92
CA SER A 298 1.93 8.75 -8.85
C SER A 298 3.39 8.50 -9.23
N THR A 299 3.77 8.97 -10.41
CA THR A 299 5.15 8.97 -10.91
C THR A 299 5.78 7.59 -10.91
N ALA A 300 5.40 6.79 -11.89
CA ALA A 300 5.87 5.42 -12.04
C ALA A 300 5.99 5.00 -13.53
N TYR A 301 6.72 3.91 -13.78
CA TYR A 301 6.65 3.23 -15.05
C TYR A 301 5.37 2.38 -15.13
N TYR A 302 5.13 1.51 -14.13
CA TYR A 302 3.87 0.79 -13.90
C TYR A 302 3.26 1.20 -12.58
N GLY A 303 1.94 1.30 -12.52
CA GLY A 303 1.22 1.48 -11.26
C GLY A 303 1.23 0.18 -10.43
N ALA A 304 0.24 -0.66 -10.59
CA ALA A 304 0.16 -1.98 -9.97
C ALA A 304 0.39 -3.09 -11.00
N LEU A 305 1.37 -3.93 -10.75
CA LEU A 305 1.71 -5.08 -11.56
C LEU A 305 1.37 -6.36 -10.79
N LEU A 306 0.42 -7.15 -11.30
CA LEU A 306 -0.11 -8.32 -10.62
C LEU A 306 0.25 -9.59 -11.41
N GLY A 307 0.92 -10.54 -10.77
CA GLY A 307 1.33 -11.79 -11.36
C GLY A 307 2.60 -11.73 -12.22
N ALA A 308 3.45 -10.70 -12.06
CA ALA A 308 4.62 -10.48 -12.93
C ALA A 308 5.74 -11.52 -12.79
N GLU A 309 5.91 -12.09 -11.61
CA GLU A 309 7.02 -13.01 -11.31
C GLU A 309 6.58 -14.49 -11.24
N MET A 310 5.47 -14.82 -11.84
CA MET A 310 5.00 -16.20 -11.92
C MET A 310 5.77 -16.96 -13.00
N ASP A 311 6.93 -17.47 -12.63
CA ASP A 311 7.72 -18.35 -13.47
C ASP A 311 7.59 -19.79 -13.00
N GLY A 312 6.59 -20.50 -13.19
CA GLY A 312 6.31 -21.90 -12.82
C GLY A 312 7.48 -22.83 -12.41
N SER A 313 8.68 -22.29 -12.22
CA SER A 313 9.92 -23.03 -11.98
C SER A 313 10.35 -23.04 -10.51
N THR A 314 9.81 -22.19 -9.66
CA THR A 314 10.28 -22.06 -8.27
C THR A 314 9.18 -22.40 -7.27
N ASN A 315 9.48 -23.36 -6.42
CA ASN A 315 8.78 -23.69 -5.18
C ASN A 315 7.38 -24.31 -5.26
N GLY A 316 6.92 -24.79 -6.42
CA GLY A 316 5.60 -25.44 -6.55
C GLY A 316 4.40 -24.50 -6.33
N LEU A 317 4.62 -23.19 -6.33
CA LEU A 317 3.58 -22.17 -6.23
C LEU A 317 2.93 -21.98 -7.59
N THR A 318 1.81 -22.63 -7.82
CA THR A 318 1.09 -22.64 -9.10
C THR A 318 -0.07 -21.65 -9.17
N LYS A 319 -0.30 -20.84 -8.11
CA LYS A 319 -1.45 -19.95 -8.03
C LYS A 319 -1.01 -18.50 -8.08
N GLY A 320 -1.71 -17.70 -8.89
CA GLY A 320 -1.56 -16.26 -8.92
C GLY A 320 -2.25 -15.54 -7.77
N PRO A 321 -1.96 -14.25 -7.59
CA PRO A 321 -2.64 -13.43 -6.60
C PRO A 321 -4.14 -13.35 -6.90
N ARG A 322 -4.97 -13.27 -5.84
CA ARG A 322 -6.43 -13.20 -5.96
C ARG A 322 -7.07 -12.35 -4.89
N ASP A 323 -8.27 -11.89 -5.17
CA ASP A 323 -9.04 -11.04 -4.27
C ASP A 323 -8.31 -9.72 -3.95
N ILE A 324 -7.84 -9.04 -4.99
CA ILE A 324 -7.13 -7.77 -4.91
C ILE A 324 -8.08 -6.62 -5.21
N GLN A 325 -8.13 -5.61 -4.36
CA GLN A 325 -9.02 -4.47 -4.52
C GLN A 325 -8.29 -3.14 -4.44
N PHE A 326 -8.56 -2.28 -5.41
CA PHE A 326 -8.20 -0.86 -5.40
C PHE A 326 -9.48 -0.04 -5.35
N SER A 327 -9.66 0.82 -4.34
CA SER A 327 -10.90 1.57 -4.18
C SER A 327 -10.69 3.00 -3.69
N GLY A 328 -11.44 3.94 -4.27
CA GLY A 328 -11.41 5.35 -3.90
C GLY A 328 -10.05 6.03 -4.04
N SER A 329 -9.20 5.54 -4.92
CA SER A 329 -7.80 5.94 -5.05
C SER A 329 -7.58 6.81 -6.30
N SER A 330 -6.51 7.62 -6.28
CA SER A 330 -6.10 8.46 -7.41
C SER A 330 -4.83 7.94 -8.08
N TRP A 331 -4.77 8.06 -9.41
CA TRP A 331 -3.67 7.59 -10.24
C TRP A 331 -3.21 8.68 -11.20
N SER A 332 -1.92 9.02 -11.23
CA SER A 332 -1.40 10.08 -12.07
C SER A 332 0.06 9.86 -12.48
N THR A 333 0.46 10.38 -13.61
CA THR A 333 1.87 10.38 -14.09
C THR A 333 2.48 8.97 -14.12
N ILE A 334 1.76 8.03 -14.74
CA ILE A 334 2.19 6.65 -14.92
C ILE A 334 2.43 6.40 -16.41
N GLY A 335 3.63 5.92 -16.75
CA GLY A 335 4.04 5.76 -18.15
C GLY A 335 3.36 4.61 -18.88
N GLN A 336 3.01 3.57 -18.15
CA GLN A 336 2.34 2.38 -18.65
C GLN A 336 1.00 2.20 -17.91
N GLN A 337 0.51 0.98 -17.76
CA GLN A 337 -0.76 0.69 -17.10
C GLN A 337 -0.77 1.16 -15.63
N ALA A 338 -1.89 1.73 -15.19
CA ALA A 338 -2.14 1.95 -13.77
C ALA A 338 -2.33 0.61 -13.04
N ILE A 339 -3.10 -0.31 -13.62
CA ILE A 339 -3.26 -1.67 -13.12
C ILE A 339 -3.04 -2.63 -14.29
N TRP A 340 -2.08 -3.52 -14.15
CA TRP A 340 -1.83 -4.58 -15.11
C TRP A 340 -1.86 -5.95 -14.43
N VAL A 341 -2.88 -6.71 -14.76
CA VAL A 341 -3.00 -8.14 -14.40
C VAL A 341 -2.34 -8.93 -15.51
N LYS A 342 -1.20 -9.52 -15.25
CA LYS A 342 -0.47 -10.34 -16.23
C LYS A 342 -1.07 -11.74 -16.33
N PRO A 343 -1.12 -12.31 -17.53
CA PRO A 343 -1.45 -13.73 -17.69
C PRO A 343 -0.32 -14.58 -17.09
N ALA A 344 -0.68 -15.74 -16.58
CA ALA A 344 0.32 -16.72 -16.20
C ALA A 344 1.11 -17.18 -17.43
N ALA A 345 2.43 -17.24 -17.32
CA ALA A 345 3.30 -17.69 -18.41
C ALA A 345 3.49 -19.22 -18.39
N GLY A 346 3.52 -19.85 -19.57
CA GLY A 346 3.91 -21.25 -19.72
C GLY A 346 2.84 -22.27 -19.31
N ALA A 347 3.26 -23.35 -18.64
CA ALA A 347 2.40 -24.48 -18.25
C ALA A 347 1.30 -24.14 -17.21
N ASP A 348 1.36 -22.93 -16.64
CA ASP A 348 0.44 -22.46 -15.61
C ASP A 348 -0.69 -21.58 -16.20
N ALA A 349 -0.92 -21.67 -17.50
CA ALA A 349 -2.05 -21.01 -18.16
C ALA A 349 -3.35 -21.35 -17.43
N GLY A 350 -3.99 -20.33 -16.81
CA GLY A 350 -5.17 -20.50 -15.96
C GLY A 350 -4.93 -20.28 -14.46
N THR A 351 -3.70 -20.04 -14.03
CA THR A 351 -3.35 -19.72 -12.63
C THR A 351 -2.98 -18.26 -12.41
N GLY A 352 -3.18 -17.39 -13.39
CA GLY A 352 -2.93 -15.94 -13.31
C GLY A 352 -3.69 -15.26 -12.16
N ALA A 353 -3.44 -13.98 -11.98
CA ALA A 353 -4.14 -13.19 -10.98
C ALA A 353 -5.65 -13.17 -11.27
N ARG A 354 -6.48 -13.29 -10.24
CA ARG A 354 -7.94 -13.42 -10.34
C ARG A 354 -8.67 -12.52 -9.37
N ASN A 355 -9.93 -12.22 -9.68
CA ASN A 355 -10.80 -11.42 -8.84
C ASN A 355 -10.10 -10.11 -8.41
N VAL A 356 -9.61 -9.37 -9.40
CA VAL A 356 -9.03 -8.04 -9.19
C VAL A 356 -10.13 -7.00 -9.44
N ILE A 357 -10.36 -6.15 -8.46
CA ILE A 357 -11.45 -5.17 -8.47
C ILE A 357 -10.86 -3.76 -8.42
N SER A 358 -11.17 -2.95 -9.43
CA SER A 358 -11.00 -1.50 -9.42
C SER A 358 -12.36 -0.87 -9.19
N TYR A 359 -12.48 -0.03 -8.14
CA TYR A 359 -13.78 0.53 -7.75
C TYR A 359 -13.68 1.98 -7.32
N GLY A 360 -14.37 2.87 -8.04
CA GLY A 360 -14.49 4.26 -7.66
C GLY A 360 -13.16 5.03 -7.65
N ASN A 361 -12.20 4.63 -8.46
CA ASN A 361 -10.91 5.27 -8.58
C ASN A 361 -10.94 6.40 -9.61
N TRP A 362 -10.01 7.33 -9.48
CA TRP A 362 -9.80 8.40 -10.44
C TRP A 362 -8.46 8.21 -11.16
N TYR A 363 -8.50 8.17 -12.48
CA TYR A 363 -7.34 8.02 -13.36
C TYR A 363 -7.13 9.31 -14.15
N ALA A 364 -6.04 10.01 -13.88
CA ALA A 364 -5.69 11.25 -14.54
C ALA A 364 -5.30 11.03 -16.02
N GLU A 365 -5.42 12.06 -16.83
CA GLU A 365 -4.97 12.06 -18.24
C GLU A 365 -3.50 11.67 -18.42
N THR A 366 -2.68 11.88 -17.41
CA THR A 366 -1.24 11.55 -17.38
C THR A 366 -0.92 10.07 -17.16
N VAL A 367 -1.93 9.22 -17.01
CA VAL A 367 -1.76 7.77 -16.93
C VAL A 367 -1.67 7.17 -18.33
N ALA A 368 -0.83 6.16 -18.49
CA ALA A 368 -0.60 5.44 -19.75
C ALA A 368 -0.17 6.34 -20.93
N ASN A 369 0.58 7.38 -20.64
CA ASN A 369 0.99 8.39 -21.62
C ASN A 369 2.29 8.06 -22.38
N GLY A 370 2.93 6.92 -22.07
CA GLY A 370 4.21 6.50 -22.65
C GLY A 370 5.32 7.53 -22.35
N PHE A 371 6.29 7.16 -21.55
CA PHE A 371 7.42 8.07 -21.28
C PHE A 371 8.52 8.01 -22.36
N ASP A 372 8.38 7.16 -23.35
CA ASP A 372 9.35 7.05 -24.43
C ASP A 372 9.27 8.31 -25.29
N GLY A 373 10.25 9.20 -25.13
CA GLY A 373 10.39 10.46 -25.88
C GLY A 373 10.53 10.30 -27.40
N VAL A 374 10.11 9.18 -27.93
CA VAL A 374 9.92 8.87 -29.34
C VAL A 374 8.41 8.84 -29.55
N ASN A 375 7.89 9.70 -30.38
CA ASN A 375 6.53 9.89 -30.86
C ASN A 375 5.70 8.62 -31.22
N SER A 376 5.92 7.52 -30.55
CA SER A 376 5.08 6.35 -30.64
C SER A 376 4.05 6.46 -29.53
N PHE A 377 2.87 6.94 -29.88
CA PHE A 377 1.65 6.64 -29.15
C PHE A 377 1.48 5.12 -29.09
N ILE A 378 2.24 4.49 -28.21
CA ILE A 378 1.88 3.14 -27.79
C ILE A 378 0.65 3.37 -26.95
N GLU A 379 -0.49 3.11 -27.53
CA GLU A 379 -1.80 3.17 -26.88
C GLU A 379 -1.85 2.03 -25.86
N VAL A 380 -1.26 2.27 -24.70
CA VAL A 380 -1.32 1.34 -23.57
C VAL A 380 -2.64 1.60 -22.86
N PRO A 381 -3.44 0.58 -22.53
CA PRO A 381 -4.65 0.75 -21.75
C PRO A 381 -4.31 1.23 -20.33
N VAL A 382 -5.19 2.04 -19.74
CA VAL A 382 -5.03 2.49 -18.35
C VAL A 382 -5.10 1.31 -17.39
N ILE A 383 -6.06 0.41 -17.61
CA ILE A 383 -6.22 -0.84 -16.89
C ILE A 383 -6.16 -1.98 -17.91
N GLN A 384 -5.31 -2.94 -17.67
CA GLN A 384 -5.21 -4.16 -18.50
C GLN A 384 -5.47 -5.39 -17.64
N PHE A 385 -6.54 -6.09 -17.94
CA PHE A 385 -6.90 -7.34 -17.33
C PHE A 385 -6.77 -8.46 -18.37
N ASP A 386 -5.78 -9.31 -18.19
CA ASP A 386 -5.61 -10.49 -19.05
C ASP A 386 -6.40 -11.71 -18.53
N ASN A 387 -7.50 -11.47 -17.77
CA ASN A 387 -8.34 -12.48 -17.15
C ASN A 387 -9.78 -11.98 -16.93
N ASP A 388 -10.75 -12.85 -17.17
CA ASP A 388 -12.21 -12.57 -17.13
C ASP A 388 -12.82 -12.44 -15.73
N GLU A 389 -12.09 -12.76 -14.67
CA GLU A 389 -12.56 -12.60 -13.29
C GLU A 389 -12.23 -11.22 -12.70
N CYS A 390 -11.80 -10.25 -13.53
CA CYS A 390 -11.41 -8.93 -13.08
C CYS A 390 -12.45 -7.88 -13.48
N THR A 391 -12.69 -6.89 -12.61
CA THR A 391 -13.74 -5.88 -12.84
C THR A 391 -13.24 -4.46 -12.56
N SER A 392 -13.74 -3.50 -13.36
CA SER A 392 -13.61 -2.07 -13.11
C SER A 392 -15.01 -1.47 -13.00
N THR A 393 -15.32 -0.83 -11.88
CA THR A 393 -16.67 -0.35 -11.58
C THR A 393 -16.64 1.03 -10.96
N LEU A 394 -17.47 1.95 -11.45
CA LEU A 394 -17.54 3.34 -10.97
C LEU A 394 -16.22 4.11 -11.05
N ASP A 395 -15.26 3.64 -11.84
CA ASP A 395 -13.99 4.32 -12.06
C ASP A 395 -14.17 5.52 -12.99
N PHE A 396 -13.44 6.59 -12.74
CA PHE A 396 -13.44 7.80 -13.53
C PHE A 396 -12.12 7.97 -14.27
N PHE A 397 -12.19 8.07 -15.61
CA PHE A 397 -11.04 8.27 -16.49
C PHE A 397 -11.11 9.68 -17.10
N GLU A 398 -10.10 10.52 -16.86
CA GLU A 398 -10.03 11.87 -17.48
C GLU A 398 -9.75 11.81 -18.97
N ARG A 399 -9.12 10.75 -19.43
CA ARG A 399 -8.70 10.60 -20.82
C ARG A 399 -9.92 10.42 -21.72
N THR A 400 -10.12 11.33 -22.66
CA THR A 400 -11.23 11.29 -23.62
C THR A 400 -10.94 10.52 -24.90
N SER A 401 -9.70 10.06 -25.10
CA SER A 401 -9.24 9.37 -26.32
C SER A 401 -9.01 7.89 -26.08
N GLN A 402 -9.86 7.12 -26.63
CA GLN A 402 -9.82 5.82 -27.29
C GLN A 402 -9.53 4.52 -26.54
N ARG A 403 -8.80 4.42 -25.44
CA ARG A 403 -8.56 3.12 -24.78
C ARG A 403 -8.44 3.26 -23.28
N ASP A 404 -9.55 3.55 -22.63
CA ASP A 404 -9.52 3.67 -21.17
C ASP A 404 -9.33 2.32 -20.48
N THR A 405 -9.79 1.25 -21.12
CA THR A 405 -9.65 -0.12 -20.60
C THR A 405 -9.51 -1.10 -21.76
N ASP A 406 -8.46 -1.91 -21.73
CA ASP A 406 -8.35 -3.09 -22.59
C ASP A 406 -8.57 -4.34 -21.71
N PHE A 407 -9.63 -5.04 -22.01
CA PHE A 407 -10.03 -6.24 -21.31
C PHE A 407 -9.75 -7.43 -22.24
N GLY A 408 -8.57 -7.98 -22.15
CA GLY A 408 -8.17 -9.15 -22.91
C GLY A 408 -6.96 -8.93 -23.81
N ASP A 409 -6.21 -9.98 -24.03
CA ASP A 409 -5.11 -10.00 -25.00
C ASP A 409 -5.67 -9.82 -26.42
N SER A 410 -5.28 -8.74 -27.08
CA SER A 410 -5.67 -8.49 -28.47
C SER A 410 -5.15 -9.53 -29.46
N THR A 411 -4.29 -10.44 -29.01
CA THR A 411 -3.69 -11.52 -29.80
C THR A 411 -4.32 -12.87 -29.58
N ASP A 412 -5.10 -13.06 -28.51
CA ASP A 412 -5.83 -14.31 -28.23
C ASP A 412 -7.35 -14.11 -28.39
N PRO A 413 -7.93 -14.61 -29.49
CA PRO A 413 -9.37 -14.52 -29.71
C PRO A 413 -10.22 -15.35 -28.75
N SER A 414 -9.61 -16.16 -27.89
CA SER A 414 -10.32 -16.98 -26.90
C SER A 414 -10.55 -16.27 -25.57
N ASN A 415 -9.96 -15.10 -25.37
CA ASN A 415 -10.16 -14.29 -24.16
C ASN A 415 -11.46 -13.49 -24.26
N THR A 416 -12.45 -13.92 -23.50
CA THR A 416 -13.70 -13.17 -23.29
C THR A 416 -13.37 -11.87 -22.51
N PRO A 417 -13.74 -10.69 -23.01
CA PRO A 417 -13.50 -9.46 -22.23
C PRO A 417 -14.30 -9.51 -20.93
N PRO A 418 -13.67 -9.16 -19.80
CA PRO A 418 -14.36 -9.06 -18.53
C PRO A 418 -15.50 -8.06 -18.60
N GLU A 419 -16.55 -8.32 -17.86
CA GLU A 419 -17.74 -7.50 -17.81
C GLU A 419 -17.45 -6.14 -17.15
N VAL A 420 -17.50 -5.05 -17.91
CA VAL A 420 -17.41 -3.69 -17.38
C VAL A 420 -18.78 -3.25 -16.90
N GLN A 421 -19.04 -3.36 -15.61
CA GLN A 421 -20.24 -2.80 -15.00
C GLN A 421 -19.99 -1.37 -14.54
N GLY A 422 -20.06 -0.41 -15.44
CA GLY A 422 -19.98 1.00 -15.11
C GLY A 422 -21.36 1.60 -14.87
N ILE A 423 -21.67 2.02 -13.65
CA ILE A 423 -22.75 2.96 -13.36
C ILE A 423 -22.11 4.33 -13.20
N GLY A 424 -22.05 5.08 -14.25
CA GLY A 424 -21.53 6.44 -14.23
C GLY A 424 -21.38 6.92 -15.65
N LEU A 425 -21.16 8.18 -15.89
CA LEU A 425 -20.99 8.84 -17.19
C LEU A 425 -19.83 8.25 -18.02
N HIS A 426 -19.77 6.93 -18.13
CA HIS A 426 -18.92 6.28 -19.12
C HIS A 426 -19.50 6.58 -20.49
N LYS A 427 -18.86 7.49 -21.21
CA LYS A 427 -18.92 7.39 -22.67
C LYS A 427 -18.32 6.02 -22.95
N LYS A 428 -19.17 5.05 -23.34
CA LYS A 428 -18.68 3.79 -23.90
C LYS A 428 -17.63 4.16 -24.93
N ALA A 429 -16.46 3.55 -24.88
CA ALA A 429 -15.36 3.88 -25.79
C ALA A 429 -15.87 3.83 -27.23
N VAL A 430 -15.82 4.94 -27.92
CA VAL A 430 -16.17 5.02 -29.34
C VAL A 430 -14.94 4.61 -30.10
N LYS A 431 -14.97 3.41 -30.68
CA LYS A 431 -13.90 2.95 -31.58
C LYS A 431 -14.12 3.54 -32.96
N GLN A 432 -13.03 3.85 -33.68
CA GLN A 432 -13.08 4.36 -35.04
C GLN A 432 -12.29 3.44 -35.96
N ILE A 433 -12.88 3.10 -37.09
CA ILE A 433 -12.25 2.35 -38.18
C ILE A 433 -12.49 3.08 -39.51
N THR A 434 -11.59 2.79 -40.43
CA THR A 434 -11.72 3.29 -41.82
C THR A 434 -12.05 2.11 -42.74
N LEU A 435 -13.19 2.17 -43.39
CA LEU A 435 -13.62 1.18 -44.37
C LEU A 435 -13.17 1.65 -45.76
N ALA A 436 -12.47 0.77 -46.46
CA ALA A 436 -11.97 1.09 -47.81
C ALA A 436 -13.10 1.39 -48.78
N ASP A 437 -12.84 2.26 -49.75
CA ASP A 437 -13.74 2.54 -50.88
C ASP A 437 -13.76 1.38 -51.88
N ASP A 438 -14.87 1.20 -52.59
CA ASP A 438 -15.03 0.26 -53.73
C ASP A 438 -14.64 -1.20 -53.42
N THR A 439 -15.20 -1.76 -52.34
CA THR A 439 -15.00 -3.19 -52.04
C THR A 439 -16.03 -4.05 -52.77
N SER A 440 -15.57 -4.82 -53.77
CA SER A 440 -16.45 -5.71 -54.59
C SER A 440 -16.86 -7.00 -53.86
N SER A 441 -16.28 -7.29 -52.73
CA SER A 441 -16.57 -8.47 -51.90
C SER A 441 -16.57 -8.10 -50.41
N ALA A 442 -17.30 -8.86 -49.61
CA ALA A 442 -17.39 -8.67 -48.16
C ALA A 442 -16.01 -8.71 -47.50
N THR A 443 -15.50 -7.53 -47.13
CA THR A 443 -14.20 -7.28 -46.55
C THR A 443 -14.32 -7.20 -45.03
N ASP A 444 -13.30 -7.60 -44.31
CA ASP A 444 -13.28 -7.59 -42.86
C ASP A 444 -13.17 -6.16 -42.30
N THR A 445 -13.98 -5.82 -41.34
CA THR A 445 -13.93 -4.50 -40.66
C THR A 445 -12.78 -4.43 -39.64
N GLY A 446 -12.22 -5.58 -39.24
CA GLY A 446 -11.38 -5.66 -38.05
C GLY A 446 -12.15 -5.74 -36.72
N ILE A 447 -13.47 -5.78 -36.77
CA ILE A 447 -14.31 -6.03 -35.58
C ILE A 447 -14.50 -7.53 -35.45
N TYR A 448 -13.83 -8.09 -34.45
CA TYR A 448 -13.92 -9.50 -34.07
C TYR A 448 -14.67 -9.61 -32.74
N LEU A 449 -15.65 -10.49 -32.69
CA LEU A 449 -16.43 -10.77 -31.49
C LEU A 449 -16.27 -12.24 -31.16
N PRO A 450 -16.03 -12.61 -29.89
CA PRO A 450 -16.00 -14.03 -29.52
C PRO A 450 -17.32 -14.70 -29.86
N GLY A 451 -17.27 -15.96 -30.29
CA GLY A 451 -18.44 -16.75 -30.57
C GLY A 451 -19.25 -16.96 -29.29
N PHE A 452 -20.48 -16.50 -29.28
CA PHE A 452 -21.38 -16.66 -28.15
C PHE A 452 -22.38 -17.75 -28.46
N THR A 453 -22.48 -18.76 -27.61
CA THR A 453 -23.67 -19.58 -27.54
C THR A 453 -24.75 -18.81 -26.78
N ASP A 454 -25.87 -18.53 -27.45
CA ASP A 454 -27.09 -17.94 -26.88
C ASP A 454 -26.99 -16.48 -26.40
N LYS A 455 -26.10 -15.67 -26.98
CA LYS A 455 -26.00 -14.25 -26.66
C LYS A 455 -26.18 -13.39 -27.92
N GLY A 456 -26.63 -12.15 -27.71
CA GLY A 456 -26.72 -11.14 -28.76
C GLY A 456 -25.66 -10.06 -28.59
N VAL A 457 -25.30 -9.41 -29.69
CA VAL A 457 -24.42 -8.22 -29.70
C VAL A 457 -25.14 -7.07 -30.39
N ARG A 458 -25.05 -5.89 -29.82
CA ARG A 458 -25.50 -4.65 -30.40
C ARG A 458 -24.32 -3.74 -30.69
N ILE A 459 -24.16 -3.32 -31.93
CA ILE A 459 -23.15 -2.33 -32.35
C ILE A 459 -23.89 -1.07 -32.73
N THR A 460 -23.78 -0.02 -31.93
CA THR A 460 -24.27 1.30 -32.28
C THR A 460 -23.16 2.01 -33.03
N TYR A 461 -23.45 2.55 -34.20
CA TYR A 461 -22.44 3.14 -35.07
C TYR A 461 -22.87 4.46 -35.71
N LYS A 462 -21.87 5.22 -36.13
CA LYS A 462 -21.98 6.38 -36.99
C LYS A 462 -20.98 6.26 -38.12
N MET A 463 -21.42 6.42 -39.35
CA MET A 463 -20.57 6.43 -40.53
C MET A 463 -20.55 7.80 -41.18
N ASN A 464 -19.38 8.21 -41.63
CA ASN A 464 -19.17 9.44 -42.37
C ASN A 464 -18.46 9.12 -43.69
N ARG A 465 -18.94 9.66 -44.78
CA ARG A 465 -18.31 9.59 -46.10
C ARG A 465 -18.47 10.93 -46.81
N GLY A 466 -17.46 11.79 -46.70
CA GLY A 466 -17.58 13.17 -47.17
C GLY A 466 -18.66 13.93 -46.43
N ALA A 467 -19.70 14.40 -47.16
CA ALA A 467 -20.85 15.07 -46.57
C ALA A 467 -22.02 14.13 -46.20
N LYS A 468 -21.86 12.83 -46.40
CA LYS A 468 -22.90 11.83 -46.16
C LYS A 468 -22.71 11.22 -44.76
N TYR A 469 -23.82 11.05 -44.05
CA TYR A 469 -23.83 10.54 -42.67
C TYR A 469 -24.87 9.43 -42.53
N ARG A 470 -24.51 8.37 -41.82
CA ARG A 470 -25.40 7.30 -41.39
C ARG A 470 -25.19 7.07 -39.89
N THR A 471 -26.28 6.87 -39.17
CA THR A 471 -26.28 6.38 -37.79
C THR A 471 -27.17 5.16 -37.73
N GLY A 472 -26.72 4.14 -37.00
CA GLY A 472 -27.48 2.89 -36.95
C GLY A 472 -27.13 2.02 -35.78
N VAL A 473 -27.88 0.93 -35.69
CA VAL A 473 -27.69 -0.14 -34.73
C VAL A 473 -27.61 -1.46 -35.48
N PHE A 474 -26.44 -2.08 -35.43
CA PHE A 474 -26.21 -3.38 -36.02
C PHE A 474 -26.30 -4.44 -34.91
N THR A 475 -27.33 -5.29 -35.01
CA THR A 475 -27.58 -6.34 -34.02
C THR A 475 -27.16 -7.69 -34.59
N ILE A 476 -26.43 -8.46 -33.84
CA ILE A 476 -25.97 -9.80 -34.20
C ILE A 476 -26.46 -10.78 -33.14
N SER A 477 -27.05 -11.88 -33.56
CA SER A 477 -27.42 -13.01 -32.71
C SER A 477 -26.75 -14.27 -33.22
N SER A 478 -26.08 -15.02 -32.36
CA SER A 478 -25.44 -16.28 -32.75
C SER A 478 -26.01 -17.44 -31.96
N ALA A 479 -26.19 -18.59 -32.64
CA ALA A 479 -26.58 -19.85 -32.06
C ALA A 479 -25.67 -20.92 -32.70
N GLY A 480 -24.60 -21.28 -32.02
CA GLY A 480 -23.58 -22.18 -32.56
C GLY A 480 -22.90 -21.59 -33.80
N GLU A 481 -22.79 -22.36 -34.87
CA GLU A 481 -22.15 -21.94 -36.13
C GLU A 481 -22.96 -20.94 -36.96
N LEU A 482 -24.19 -20.62 -36.54
CA LEU A 482 -25.09 -19.73 -37.28
C LEU A 482 -25.11 -18.35 -36.62
N CYS A 483 -24.80 -17.32 -37.40
CA CYS A 483 -25.07 -15.95 -36.99
C CYS A 483 -26.13 -15.30 -37.87
N THR A 484 -27.03 -14.58 -37.22
CA THR A 484 -28.03 -13.73 -37.88
C THR A 484 -27.74 -12.29 -37.49
N PHE A 485 -27.99 -11.39 -38.39
CA PHE A 485 -27.76 -9.96 -38.13
C PHE A 485 -28.91 -9.11 -38.71
N ASN A 486 -29.07 -7.92 -38.12
CA ASN A 486 -29.97 -6.90 -38.60
C ASN A 486 -29.29 -5.54 -38.50
N ASP A 487 -29.35 -4.73 -39.56
CA ASP A 487 -28.83 -3.36 -39.61
C ASP A 487 -30.01 -2.39 -39.71
N ASP A 488 -30.26 -1.67 -38.62
CA ASP A 488 -31.30 -0.65 -38.54
C ASP A 488 -30.68 0.75 -38.48
N PHE A 489 -30.87 1.55 -39.51
CA PHE A 489 -30.16 2.81 -39.65
C PHE A 489 -30.97 3.92 -40.27
N GLU A 490 -30.55 5.15 -39.99
CA GLU A 490 -30.98 6.37 -40.66
C GLU A 490 -29.80 7.05 -41.35
N GLU A 491 -29.99 7.56 -42.55
CA GLU A 491 -28.94 8.26 -43.28
C GLU A 491 -29.45 9.54 -43.97
N THR A 492 -28.56 10.54 -44.03
CA THR A 492 -28.88 11.82 -44.73
C THR A 492 -28.82 11.66 -46.23
N SER A 493 -27.99 10.75 -46.74
CA SER A 493 -27.87 10.30 -48.12
C SER A 493 -27.08 9.00 -48.13
N ASP A 494 -27.28 8.18 -49.14
CA ASP A 494 -26.63 6.85 -49.23
C ASP A 494 -25.12 6.93 -49.05
N VAL A 495 -24.65 6.39 -47.94
CA VAL A 495 -23.22 6.25 -47.61
C VAL A 495 -22.56 5.14 -48.45
N GLY A 496 -23.39 4.31 -49.10
CA GLY A 496 -22.91 3.23 -49.98
C GLY A 496 -22.20 2.10 -49.20
N THR A 497 -22.62 1.83 -47.97
CA THR A 497 -22.00 0.79 -47.14
C THR A 497 -23.05 -0.22 -46.69
N THR A 498 -22.73 -1.50 -46.84
CA THR A 498 -23.54 -2.60 -46.31
C THR A 498 -22.75 -3.36 -45.29
N LEU A 499 -23.27 -3.54 -44.08
CA LEU A 499 -22.69 -4.35 -43.03
C LEU A 499 -23.24 -5.77 -43.09
N SER A 500 -22.42 -6.74 -42.73
CA SER A 500 -22.78 -8.15 -42.57
C SER A 500 -21.96 -8.79 -41.44
N ALA A 501 -22.40 -9.92 -40.94
CA ALA A 501 -21.68 -10.69 -39.97
C ALA A 501 -21.57 -12.16 -40.43
N ILE A 502 -20.43 -12.78 -40.18
CA ILE A 502 -20.23 -14.21 -40.44
C ILE A 502 -19.56 -14.82 -39.22
N THR A 503 -19.86 -16.07 -38.95
CA THR A 503 -19.02 -16.92 -38.11
C THR A 503 -17.86 -17.42 -38.95
N SER A 504 -16.64 -17.36 -38.44
CA SER A 504 -15.49 -17.94 -39.10
C SER A 504 -15.04 -19.13 -38.28
N ASP A 505 -15.25 -20.28 -38.84
CA ASP A 505 -14.65 -21.53 -38.44
C ASP A 505 -13.18 -21.55 -38.92
N GLY A 506 -12.26 -21.47 -37.97
CA GLY A 506 -10.83 -21.67 -38.26
C GLY A 506 -10.40 -23.12 -38.16
N ASP A 507 -11.16 -23.96 -37.47
CA ASP A 507 -11.01 -25.38 -37.38
C ASP A 507 -12.33 -26.05 -36.92
N SER A 508 -12.47 -27.33 -37.21
CA SER A 508 -13.65 -28.13 -36.96
C SER A 508 -13.94 -28.46 -35.49
N THR A 509 -13.48 -27.64 -34.54
CA THR A 509 -13.69 -27.87 -33.11
C THR A 509 -14.78 -26.94 -32.59
N ALA A 510 -15.95 -27.47 -32.31
CA ALA A 510 -17.06 -26.72 -31.75
C ALA A 510 -16.64 -26.01 -30.44
N GLY A 511 -16.66 -24.68 -30.41
CA GLY A 511 -16.46 -23.90 -29.21
C GLY A 511 -15.64 -22.61 -29.33
N ASN A 512 -14.92 -22.37 -30.44
CA ASN A 512 -14.05 -21.21 -30.63
C ASN A 512 -14.46 -20.32 -31.82
N ASP A 513 -15.73 -20.27 -32.15
CA ASP A 513 -16.20 -19.48 -33.28
C ASP A 513 -16.07 -17.98 -33.03
N THR A 514 -15.37 -17.28 -33.91
CA THR A 514 -15.26 -15.83 -33.91
C THR A 514 -16.29 -15.24 -34.86
N ILE A 515 -17.12 -14.30 -34.39
CA ILE A 515 -17.98 -13.53 -35.24
C ILE A 515 -17.18 -12.40 -35.86
N ARG A 516 -17.14 -12.33 -37.19
CA ARG A 516 -16.49 -11.25 -37.93
C ARG A 516 -17.52 -10.32 -38.54
N VAL A 517 -17.42 -9.05 -38.24
CA VAL A 517 -18.23 -8.01 -38.91
C VAL A 517 -17.54 -7.66 -40.22
N LYS A 518 -18.29 -7.73 -41.32
CA LYS A 518 -17.79 -7.42 -42.65
C LYS A 518 -18.55 -6.26 -43.26
N PHE A 519 -17.96 -5.64 -44.27
CA PHE A 519 -18.57 -4.55 -45.02
C PHE A 519 -18.36 -4.70 -46.54
N ILE A 520 -19.25 -4.09 -47.29
CA ILE A 520 -19.08 -3.84 -48.71
C ILE A 520 -19.36 -2.34 -48.92
N THR A 521 -18.51 -1.66 -49.66
CA THR A 521 -18.71 -0.25 -50.03
C THR A 521 -18.83 -0.10 -51.52
N THR A 522 -19.77 0.75 -51.97
CA THR A 522 -19.84 1.19 -53.36
C THR A 522 -18.77 2.24 -53.65
N SER A 523 -18.36 2.37 -54.92
CA SER A 523 -17.38 3.40 -55.32
C SER A 523 -17.96 4.82 -55.14
N ASP A 524 -17.24 5.70 -54.47
CA ASP A 524 -17.58 7.11 -54.31
C ASP A 524 -16.33 8.01 -54.37
N SER A 525 -15.79 8.16 -55.57
CA SER A 525 -14.68 9.07 -55.85
C SER A 525 -13.43 8.83 -54.96
N SER A 526 -13.12 7.58 -54.60
CA SER A 526 -12.03 7.17 -53.73
C SER A 526 -12.11 7.69 -52.30
N THR A 527 -13.32 8.01 -51.84
CA THR A 527 -13.54 8.46 -50.47
C THR A 527 -13.86 7.27 -49.57
N ALA A 528 -12.97 6.96 -48.65
CA ALA A 528 -13.15 5.92 -47.62
C ALA A 528 -14.27 6.32 -46.63
N VAL A 529 -14.90 5.32 -46.02
CA VAL A 529 -15.91 5.51 -44.99
C VAL A 529 -15.24 5.47 -43.62
N THR A 530 -15.46 6.50 -42.82
CA THR A 530 -15.07 6.45 -41.40
C THR A 530 -16.25 5.96 -40.58
N MET A 531 -16.07 4.90 -39.82
CA MET A 531 -17.08 4.34 -38.94
C MET A 531 -16.65 4.48 -37.47
N GLU A 532 -17.40 5.22 -36.69
CA GLU A 532 -17.35 5.27 -35.25
C GLU A 532 -18.34 4.28 -34.68
N TYR A 533 -17.98 3.46 -33.71
CA TYR A 533 -18.89 2.44 -33.21
C TYR A 533 -18.68 2.13 -31.73
N GLN A 534 -19.72 1.60 -31.09
CA GLN A 534 -19.71 1.06 -29.73
C GLN A 534 -20.33 -0.34 -29.73
N ILE A 535 -19.77 -1.24 -28.97
CA ILE A 535 -20.24 -2.63 -28.85
C ILE A 535 -20.92 -2.80 -27.50
N GLU A 536 -22.06 -3.46 -27.49
CA GLU A 536 -22.81 -3.85 -26.30
C GLU A 536 -23.18 -5.34 -26.42
N ILE A 537 -22.76 -6.13 -25.45
CA ILE A 537 -23.14 -7.54 -25.38
C ILE A 537 -24.48 -7.62 -24.66
N LEU A 538 -25.45 -8.27 -25.29
CA LEU A 538 -26.78 -8.49 -24.73
C LEU A 538 -26.76 -9.85 -24.00
N VAL A 539 -26.86 -9.83 -22.69
CA VAL A 539 -26.88 -11.05 -21.84
C VAL A 539 -28.27 -11.61 -21.75
#